data_9e61ba31402e3eb302988e461c67c969
#
_entry.id   9e61ba31402e3eb302988e461c67c969
#
_cell.length_a   1.000
_cell.length_b   1.000
_cell.length_c   1.000
_cell.angle_alpha   90.00
_cell.angle_beta   90.00
_cell.angle_gamma   90.00
#
_symmetry.space_group_name_H-M   'P 1'
#
loop_
_entity.id
_entity.type
_entity.pdbx_description
1 polymer ?
#
loop_
_entity_poly.entity_id
_entity_poly.type
_entity_poly.pdbx_seq_one_letter_code
_entity_poly.pdbx_strand_id
1 'polypeptide(L)'
;MKTIAIIGASADRSKFGNIAVRAFLKQGYTVFPVNPKESQIEGLPVFKSIADLPVRPNLISVYLPPPVLLKVLPAIAARGCDEFWLNPGTESDEVLAEAERLGLNVIRACSIVGVGLSPEEV
;
A
#
# COMPACT_ATOMS: atom_id res chain seq x y z
N MET A 1 -8.59 11.24 11.55
CA MET A 1 -7.22 11.07 11.05
C MET A 1 -7.20 10.05 9.92
N LYS A 2 -6.55 10.38 8.84
CA LYS A 2 -6.48 9.45 7.70
C LYS A 2 -5.43 8.37 7.93
N THR A 3 -5.76 7.15 7.53
CA THR A 3 -4.91 5.98 7.68
C THR A 3 -4.60 5.37 6.32
N ILE A 4 -3.39 4.83 6.18
CA ILE A 4 -2.97 4.15 4.97
C ILE A 4 -2.17 2.90 5.30
N ALA A 5 -2.44 1.81 4.59
CA ALA A 5 -1.60 0.62 4.61
C ALA A 5 -0.72 0.63 3.36
N ILE A 6 0.59 0.49 3.53
CA ILE A 6 1.55 0.37 2.43
C ILE A 6 1.94 -1.10 2.33
N ILE A 7 1.40 -1.79 1.32
CA ILE A 7 1.68 -3.22 1.11
C ILE A 7 2.89 -3.35 0.19
N GLY A 8 3.88 -4.08 0.64
CA GLY A 8 5.19 -4.10 -0.02
C GLY A 8 6.08 -2.97 0.46
N ALA A 9 5.82 -2.45 1.65
CA ALA A 9 6.69 -1.47 2.29
C ALA A 9 8.08 -2.06 2.49
N SER A 10 9.10 -1.23 2.45
CA SER A 10 10.49 -1.68 2.49
C SER A 10 11.32 -0.82 3.46
N ALA A 11 12.30 -1.46 4.12
CA ALA A 11 13.31 -0.75 4.89
C ALA A 11 14.34 -0.08 3.99
N ASP A 12 14.47 -0.52 2.73
CA ASP A 12 15.39 0.06 1.75
C ASP A 12 14.87 1.42 1.29
N ARG A 13 15.56 2.48 1.68
CA ARG A 13 15.11 3.86 1.44
C ARG A 13 15.10 4.27 -0.02
N SER A 14 15.76 3.51 -0.90
CA SER A 14 15.75 3.77 -2.33
C SER A 14 14.51 3.21 -3.04
N LYS A 15 13.78 2.32 -2.39
CA LYS A 15 12.60 1.69 -2.98
C LYS A 15 11.35 2.52 -2.78
N PHE A 16 10.44 2.47 -3.76
CA PHE A 16 9.18 3.20 -3.70
C PHE A 16 8.32 2.82 -2.50
N GLY A 17 8.37 1.57 -2.05
CA GLY A 17 7.65 1.14 -0.86
C GLY A 17 8.12 1.84 0.42
N ASN A 18 9.38 2.25 0.49
CA ASN A 18 9.88 3.08 1.58
C ASN A 18 9.53 4.55 1.36
N ILE A 19 9.76 5.04 0.15
CA ILE A 19 9.47 6.45 -0.19
C ILE A 19 8.01 6.77 0.13
N ALA A 20 7.10 5.85 -0.18
CA ALA A 20 5.68 6.03 0.13
C ALA A 20 5.43 6.13 1.64
N VAL A 21 6.08 5.28 2.44
CA VAL A 21 5.96 5.37 3.91
C VAL A 21 6.34 6.77 4.38
N ARG A 22 7.49 7.28 3.93
CA ARG A 22 7.95 8.62 4.31
C ARG A 22 7.03 9.73 3.79
N ALA A 23 6.54 9.59 2.55
CA ALA A 23 5.66 10.58 1.93
C ALA A 23 4.37 10.74 2.73
N PHE A 24 3.73 9.63 3.08
CA PHE A 24 2.47 9.68 3.82
C PHE A 24 2.66 10.12 5.26
N LEU A 25 3.77 9.75 5.90
CA LEU A 25 4.12 10.30 7.22
C LEU A 25 4.26 11.82 7.15
N LYS A 26 4.95 12.33 6.13
CA LYS A 26 5.17 13.75 5.94
C LYS A 26 3.85 14.51 5.76
N GLN A 27 2.86 13.88 5.16
CA GLN A 27 1.54 14.48 4.93
C GLN A 27 0.55 14.21 6.08
N GLY A 28 1.03 13.70 7.21
CA GLY A 28 0.21 13.59 8.41
C GLY A 28 -0.66 12.34 8.51
N TYR A 29 -0.45 11.34 7.67
CA TYR A 29 -1.19 10.08 7.74
C TYR A 29 -0.67 9.19 8.85
N THR A 30 -1.56 8.38 9.42
CA THR A 30 -1.15 7.22 10.21
C THR A 30 -0.83 6.10 9.23
N VAL A 31 0.43 5.65 9.21
CA VAL A 31 0.94 4.70 8.23
C VAL A 31 1.12 3.33 8.85
N PHE A 32 0.56 2.31 8.20
CA PHE A 32 0.71 0.90 8.58
C PHE A 32 1.54 0.20 7.51
N PRO A 33 2.86 0.05 7.72
CA PRO A 33 3.69 -0.70 6.77
C PRO A 33 3.37 -2.20 6.85
N VAL A 34 3.27 -2.85 5.69
CA VAL A 34 3.01 -4.29 5.61
C VAL A 34 4.13 -4.96 4.83
N ASN A 35 4.83 -5.88 5.49
CA ASN A 35 5.93 -6.66 4.89
C ASN A 35 6.13 -7.93 5.72
N PRO A 36 6.17 -9.13 5.12
CA PRO A 36 6.27 -10.38 5.88
C PRO A 36 7.64 -10.61 6.54
N LYS A 37 8.67 -9.85 6.15
CA LYS A 37 10.05 -10.09 6.60
C LYS A 37 10.60 -9.00 7.52
N GLU A 38 10.11 -7.78 7.43
CA GLU A 38 10.64 -6.65 8.20
C GLU A 38 9.93 -6.53 9.55
N SER A 39 10.66 -6.11 10.59
CA SER A 39 10.07 -5.83 11.90
C SER A 39 9.81 -4.35 12.13
N GLN A 40 10.65 -3.49 11.52
CA GLN A 40 10.50 -2.03 11.57
C GLN A 40 10.83 -1.41 10.23
N ILE A 41 10.08 -0.36 9.89
CA ILE A 41 10.34 0.46 8.71
C ILE A 41 10.13 1.92 9.16
N GLU A 42 11.17 2.74 9.01
CA GLU A 42 11.15 4.16 9.39
C GLU A 42 10.66 4.38 10.84
N GLY A 43 11.06 3.50 11.74
CA GLY A 43 10.69 3.59 13.15
C GLY A 43 9.27 3.11 13.47
N LEU A 44 8.54 2.64 12.48
CA LEU A 44 7.18 2.13 12.68
C LEU A 44 7.16 0.62 12.81
N PRO A 45 6.25 0.07 13.63
CA PRO A 45 6.05 -1.38 13.65
C PRO A 45 5.48 -1.85 12.33
N VAL A 46 5.92 -3.01 11.86
CA VAL A 46 5.51 -3.58 10.58
C VAL A 46 4.55 -4.74 10.83
N PHE A 47 3.49 -4.79 10.05
CA PHE A 47 2.53 -5.88 10.08
C PHE A 47 2.90 -6.90 9.02
N LYS A 48 2.85 -8.18 9.35
CA LYS A 48 3.27 -9.24 8.43
C LYS A 48 2.28 -9.46 7.30
N SER A 49 1.01 -9.16 7.55
CA SER A 49 -0.04 -9.27 6.53
C SER A 49 -1.11 -8.21 6.76
N ILE A 50 -1.91 -7.96 5.73
CA ILE A 50 -3.02 -7.01 5.81
C ILE A 50 -4.05 -7.46 6.84
N ALA A 51 -4.17 -8.76 7.09
CA ALA A 51 -5.10 -9.29 8.09
C ALA A 51 -4.75 -8.91 9.52
N ASP A 52 -3.48 -8.56 9.77
CA ASP A 52 -3.00 -8.22 11.11
C ASP A 52 -3.24 -6.75 11.48
N LEU A 53 -3.73 -5.93 10.57
CA LEU A 53 -3.97 -4.52 10.86
C LEU A 53 -5.06 -4.36 11.91
N PRO A 54 -4.87 -3.41 12.86
CA PRO A 54 -5.87 -3.17 13.92
C PRO A 54 -7.11 -2.41 13.44
N VAL A 55 -7.07 -1.84 12.23
CA VAL A 55 -8.17 -1.02 11.70
C VAL A 55 -8.37 -1.30 10.22
N ARG A 56 -9.54 -0.90 9.70
CA ARG A 56 -9.77 -0.80 8.26
C ARG A 56 -9.16 0.51 7.78
N PRO A 57 -8.09 0.49 6.96
CA PRO A 57 -7.45 1.74 6.52
C PRO A 57 -8.33 2.49 5.53
N ASN A 58 -8.17 3.81 5.47
CA ASN A 58 -8.83 4.61 4.44
C ASN A 58 -8.25 4.28 3.06
N LEU A 59 -6.91 4.22 2.98
CA LEU A 59 -6.20 3.93 1.74
C LEU A 59 -5.38 2.66 1.88
N ILE A 60 -5.30 1.88 0.81
CA ILE A 60 -4.31 0.82 0.65
C ILE A 60 -3.51 1.15 -0.60
N SER A 61 -2.19 1.26 -0.46
CA SER A 61 -1.27 1.51 -1.56
C SER A 61 -0.33 0.33 -1.72
N VAL A 62 -0.21 -0.21 -2.94
CA VAL A 62 0.48 -1.47 -3.20
C VAL A 62 1.76 -1.25 -3.98
N TYR A 63 2.83 -1.94 -3.55
CA TYR A 63 4.14 -2.00 -4.19
C TYR A 63 4.61 -3.44 -4.30
N LEU A 64 3.73 -4.32 -4.78
CA LEU A 64 4.03 -5.74 -5.02
C LEU A 64 3.97 -6.05 -6.51
N PRO A 65 4.79 -7.01 -7.00
CA PRO A 65 4.63 -7.49 -8.38
C PRO A 65 3.25 -8.13 -8.57
N PRO A 66 2.67 -8.06 -9.78
CA PRO A 66 1.33 -8.60 -10.01
C PRO A 66 1.09 -10.04 -9.54
N PRO A 67 2.01 -11.01 -9.77
CA PRO A 67 1.77 -12.38 -9.30
C PRO A 67 1.66 -12.50 -7.79
N VAL A 68 2.43 -11.71 -7.05
CA VAL A 68 2.39 -11.71 -5.59
C VAL A 68 1.11 -11.02 -5.12
N LEU A 69 0.76 -9.91 -5.75
CA LEU A 69 -0.45 -9.16 -5.42
C LEU A 69 -1.70 -10.02 -5.59
N LEU A 70 -1.80 -10.80 -6.67
CA LEU A 70 -2.94 -11.68 -6.89
C LEU A 70 -3.20 -12.60 -5.71
N LYS A 71 -2.14 -13.08 -5.05
CA LYS A 71 -2.28 -13.99 -3.92
C LYS A 71 -2.86 -13.33 -2.68
N VAL A 72 -2.65 -12.03 -2.51
CA VAL A 72 -3.10 -11.31 -1.31
C VAL A 72 -4.36 -10.46 -1.55
N LEU A 73 -4.83 -10.35 -2.79
CA LEU A 73 -6.02 -9.57 -3.10
C LEU A 73 -7.26 -9.99 -2.28
N PRO A 74 -7.55 -11.29 -2.10
CA PRO A 74 -8.71 -11.66 -1.28
C PRO A 74 -8.63 -11.13 0.15
N ALA A 75 -7.45 -11.17 0.77
CA ALA A 75 -7.26 -10.66 2.12
C ALA A 75 -7.39 -9.13 2.16
N ILE A 76 -6.90 -8.44 1.13
CA ILE A 76 -7.04 -6.99 0.98
C ILE A 76 -8.53 -6.62 0.92
N ALA A 77 -9.29 -7.32 0.09
CA ALA A 77 -10.72 -7.06 -0.07
C ALA A 77 -11.49 -7.37 1.23
N ALA A 78 -11.09 -8.42 1.94
CA ALA A 78 -11.71 -8.78 3.22
C ALA A 78 -11.48 -7.71 4.27
N ARG A 79 -10.28 -7.12 4.33
CA ARG A 79 -9.99 -5.99 5.24
C ARG A 79 -10.78 -4.76 4.81
N GLY A 80 -10.78 -4.48 3.50
CA GLY A 80 -11.45 -3.33 2.93
C GLY A 80 -10.69 -2.02 3.09
N CYS A 81 -11.06 -1.05 2.26
CA CYS A 81 -10.53 0.31 2.28
C CYS A 81 -11.44 1.20 1.47
N ASP A 82 -11.24 2.52 1.57
CA ASP A 82 -11.99 3.47 0.76
C ASP A 82 -11.41 3.58 -0.64
N GLU A 83 -10.07 3.54 -0.74
CA GLU A 83 -9.35 3.64 -2.01
C GLU A 83 -8.23 2.61 -2.06
N PHE A 84 -8.13 1.90 -3.18
CA PHE A 84 -7.10 0.90 -3.42
C PHE A 84 -6.21 1.38 -4.56
N TRP A 85 -4.98 1.81 -4.21
CA TRP A 85 -4.04 2.41 -5.16
C TRP A 85 -3.11 1.37 -5.74
N LEU A 86 -3.21 1.15 -7.05
CA LEU A 86 -2.28 0.33 -7.82
C LEU A 86 -1.22 1.25 -8.42
N ASN A 87 -0.06 1.27 -7.78
CA ASN A 87 1.06 2.08 -8.24
C ASN A 87 1.64 1.51 -9.55
N PRO A 88 2.36 2.33 -10.35
CA PRO A 88 2.94 1.83 -11.60
C PRO A 88 3.78 0.57 -11.38
N GLY A 89 3.56 -0.43 -12.23
CA GLY A 89 4.25 -1.72 -12.16
C GLY A 89 3.56 -2.79 -11.33
N THR A 90 2.45 -2.47 -10.65
CA THR A 90 1.70 -3.44 -9.84
C THR A 90 0.46 -3.96 -10.55
N GLU A 91 0.01 -3.29 -11.59
CA GLU A 91 -1.19 -3.68 -12.32
C GLU A 91 -0.89 -4.72 -13.41
N SER A 92 -1.88 -5.54 -13.67
CA SER A 92 -1.96 -6.43 -14.83
C SER A 92 -3.44 -6.61 -15.13
N ASP A 93 -3.77 -7.18 -16.29
CA ASP A 93 -5.18 -7.42 -16.64
C ASP A 93 -5.83 -8.33 -15.61
N GLU A 94 -5.12 -9.35 -15.13
CA GLU A 94 -5.61 -10.26 -14.10
C GLU A 94 -5.86 -9.56 -12.77
N VAL A 95 -4.91 -8.70 -12.33
CA VAL A 95 -5.05 -7.93 -11.10
C VAL A 95 -6.26 -7.01 -11.18
N LEU A 96 -6.41 -6.29 -12.29
CA LEU A 96 -7.52 -5.36 -12.46
C LEU A 96 -8.86 -6.09 -12.44
N ALA A 97 -8.97 -7.21 -13.16
CA ALA A 97 -10.20 -7.99 -13.21
C ALA A 97 -10.55 -8.54 -11.83
N GLU A 98 -9.59 -9.06 -11.09
CA GLU A 98 -9.82 -9.63 -9.77
C GLU A 98 -10.18 -8.55 -8.75
N ALA A 99 -9.48 -7.43 -8.77
CA ALA A 99 -9.77 -6.32 -7.87
C ALA A 99 -11.19 -5.78 -8.10
N GLU A 100 -11.60 -5.67 -9.36
CA GLU A 100 -12.95 -5.25 -9.72
C GLU A 100 -14.00 -6.28 -9.26
N ARG A 101 -13.73 -7.56 -9.48
CA ARG A 101 -14.62 -8.64 -9.04
C ARG A 101 -14.81 -8.62 -7.53
N LEU A 102 -13.76 -8.25 -6.78
CA LEU A 102 -13.79 -8.18 -5.32
C LEU A 102 -14.39 -6.86 -4.80
N GLY A 103 -14.78 -5.96 -5.67
CA GLY A 103 -15.45 -4.72 -5.30
C GLY A 103 -14.54 -3.61 -4.78
N LEU A 104 -13.22 -3.69 -5.07
CA LEU A 104 -12.28 -2.66 -4.65
C LEU A 104 -12.41 -1.41 -5.51
N ASN A 105 -12.31 -0.23 -4.87
CA ASN A 105 -12.27 1.05 -5.56
C ASN A 105 -10.85 1.33 -6.05
N VAL A 106 -10.55 0.86 -7.27
CA VAL A 106 -9.19 0.89 -7.82
C VAL A 106 -8.84 2.26 -8.38
N ILE A 107 -7.69 2.77 -7.97
CA ILE A 107 -7.07 3.98 -8.53
C ILE A 107 -5.72 3.58 -9.11
N ARG A 108 -5.57 3.69 -10.43
CA ARG A 108 -4.35 3.31 -11.15
C ARG A 108 -3.46 4.54 -11.30
N ALA A 109 -2.66 4.81 -10.27
CA ALA A 109 -1.78 5.97 -10.26
C ALA A 109 -0.73 5.84 -9.16
N CYS A 110 0.29 6.70 -9.20
CA CYS A 110 1.28 6.79 -8.16
C CYS A 110 0.68 7.48 -6.93
N SER A 111 0.60 6.78 -5.80
CA SER A 111 0.01 7.33 -4.59
C SER A 111 0.84 8.46 -3.98
N ILE A 112 2.17 8.47 -4.19
CA ILE A 112 3.05 9.54 -3.72
C ILE A 112 2.66 10.86 -4.40
N VAL A 113 2.43 10.82 -5.71
CA VAL A 113 1.95 11.98 -6.46
C VAL A 113 0.53 12.33 -6.01
N GLY A 114 -0.31 11.33 -5.78
CA GLY A 114 -1.69 11.53 -5.34
C GLY A 114 -1.79 12.23 -3.99
N VAL A 115 -0.79 12.10 -3.12
CA VAL A 115 -0.78 12.78 -1.83
C VAL A 115 -0.10 14.16 -1.89
N GLY A 116 0.31 14.59 -3.09
CA GLY A 116 0.82 15.93 -3.32
C GLY A 116 2.34 16.06 -3.26
N LEU A 117 3.07 14.96 -3.38
CA LEU A 117 4.54 14.97 -3.36
C LEU A 117 5.09 14.31 -4.61
N SER A 118 6.35 14.56 -4.90
CA SER A 118 7.10 13.76 -5.87
C SER A 118 8.07 12.86 -5.13
N PRO A 119 8.47 11.71 -5.72
CA PRO A 119 9.44 10.83 -5.05
C PRO A 119 10.76 11.52 -4.69
N GLU A 120 11.16 12.52 -5.46
CA GLU A 120 12.41 13.27 -5.24
C GLU A 120 12.31 14.22 -4.05
N GLU A 121 11.10 14.63 -3.66
CA GLU A 121 10.89 15.57 -2.54
C GLU A 121 10.87 14.90 -1.18
N VAL A 122 10.77 13.57 -1.15
CA VAL A 122 10.59 12.81 0.08
C VAL A 122 11.95 12.50 0.77
#